data_381ebd9f06a8469cf80d63234a602bbd
#
_entry.id   381ebd9f06a8469cf80d63234a602bbd
#
_cell.length_a   1.000
_cell.length_b   1.000
_cell.length_c   1.000
_cell.angle_alpha   90.00
_cell.angle_beta   90.00
_cell.angle_gamma   90.00
#
_symmetry.space_group_name_H-M   'P 1'
#
loop_
_entity.id
_entity.type
_entity.pdbx_description
1 polymer ?
#
loop_
_entity_poly.entity_id
_entity_poly.type
_entity_poly.pdbx_seq_one_letter_code
_entity_poly.pdbx_strand_id
1 'polypeptide(L)'
;IGAVKGVEFGDGFAVSTKRGSEDNDAFCPGEDGIEKKSNHAGGMLGGISDGSDILLRAAVKATPSIGSPQETVNKNGEPVTIEVQGRHDPTIMPRAAVVVESMVNLVLADLLLRNSVSTVEKLKRAAGRN
;
A
#
# COMPACT_ATOMS: atom_id res chain seq x y z
N ILE A 1 -5.52 -8.19 -4.07
CA ILE A 1 -6.24 -7.26 -4.96
C ILE A 1 -5.85 -7.57 -6.39
N GLY A 2 -6.84 -7.72 -7.29
CA GLY A 2 -6.58 -7.99 -8.71
C GLY A 2 -5.78 -6.88 -9.37
N ALA A 3 -4.93 -7.24 -10.34
CA ALA A 3 -4.05 -6.35 -11.09
C ALA A 3 -2.93 -5.63 -10.30
N VAL A 4 -2.89 -5.70 -8.99
CA VAL A 4 -1.75 -5.19 -8.20
C VAL A 4 -0.53 -6.07 -8.45
N LYS A 5 0.61 -5.45 -8.75
CA LYS A 5 1.88 -6.11 -9.08
C LYS A 5 3.03 -5.71 -8.17
N GLY A 6 2.86 -4.67 -7.39
CA GLY A 6 3.86 -4.24 -6.42
C GLY A 6 3.23 -3.32 -5.39
N VAL A 7 3.90 -3.21 -4.26
CA VAL A 7 3.56 -2.30 -3.19
C VAL A 7 4.84 -1.77 -2.57
N GLU A 8 4.83 -0.51 -2.19
CA GLU A 8 5.93 0.12 -1.46
C GLU A 8 5.38 1.09 -0.43
N PHE A 9 6.16 1.31 0.64
CA PHE A 9 5.85 2.22 1.72
C PHE A 9 6.85 3.35 1.77
N GLY A 10 6.39 4.56 2.07
CA GLY A 10 7.23 5.75 2.12
C GLY A 10 7.99 5.95 0.80
N ASP A 11 9.31 6.08 0.89
CA ASP A 11 10.19 6.22 -0.28
C ASP A 11 10.38 4.91 -1.08
N GLY A 12 9.94 3.78 -0.52
CA GLY A 12 9.89 2.50 -1.22
C GLY A 12 11.23 2.09 -1.82
N PHE A 13 11.26 1.76 -3.12
CA PHE A 13 12.49 1.34 -3.79
C PHE A 13 13.55 2.45 -3.89
N ALA A 14 13.16 3.73 -3.76
CA ALA A 14 14.11 4.84 -3.82
C ALA A 14 15.13 4.81 -2.67
N VAL A 15 14.82 4.16 -1.53
CA VAL A 15 15.75 4.02 -0.39
C VAL A 15 17.05 3.31 -0.78
N SER A 16 17.01 2.44 -1.80
CA SER A 16 18.19 1.70 -2.24
C SER A 16 19.28 2.59 -2.88
N THR A 17 18.93 3.81 -3.26
CA THR A 17 19.84 4.79 -3.87
C THR A 17 20.29 5.87 -2.90
N LYS A 18 19.77 5.86 -1.66
CA LYS A 18 20.04 6.86 -0.63
C LYS A 18 21.07 6.37 0.39
N ARG A 19 21.74 7.31 1.03
CA ARG A 19 22.53 7.06 2.24
C ARG A 19 21.61 7.11 3.45
N GLY A 20 21.95 6.42 4.54
CA GLY A 20 21.18 6.43 5.76
C GLY A 20 20.94 7.85 6.33
N SER A 21 21.90 8.76 6.16
CA SER A 21 21.74 10.16 6.56
C SER A 21 20.72 10.96 5.72
N GLU A 22 20.39 10.48 4.53
CA GLU A 22 19.44 11.10 3.61
C GLU A 22 18.02 10.52 3.76
N ASP A 23 17.93 9.37 4.43
CA ASP A 23 16.69 8.61 4.58
C ASP A 23 16.21 8.48 6.04
N ASN A 24 16.94 9.06 6.99
CA ASN A 24 16.53 9.10 8.39
C ASN A 24 15.38 10.08 8.61
N ASP A 25 14.33 9.63 9.30
CA ASP A 25 13.23 10.47 9.76
C ASP A 25 13.59 11.06 11.13
N ALA A 26 14.38 12.14 11.11
CA ALA A 26 14.87 12.78 12.34
C ALA A 26 13.72 13.36 13.16
N PHE A 27 13.75 13.14 14.48
CA PHE A 27 12.81 13.76 15.39
C PHE A 27 13.12 15.24 15.64
N CYS A 28 12.07 16.01 15.88
CA CYS A 28 12.16 17.43 16.23
C CYS A 28 11.06 17.80 17.23
N PRO A 29 11.23 18.93 17.96
CA PRO A 29 10.12 19.49 18.73
C PRO A 29 8.98 19.90 17.80
N GLY A 30 7.74 19.54 18.14
CA GLY A 30 6.51 19.94 17.47
C GLY A 30 5.58 20.69 18.41
N GLU A 31 4.43 21.13 17.91
CA GLU A 31 3.45 21.89 18.69
C GLU A 31 2.84 21.06 19.83
N ASP A 32 2.56 19.76 19.56
CA ASP A 32 1.94 18.82 20.51
C ASP A 32 2.93 17.81 21.09
N GLY A 33 4.23 18.04 20.96
CA GLY A 33 5.26 17.15 21.49
C GLY A 33 6.39 16.84 20.51
N ILE A 34 6.68 15.55 20.28
CA ILE A 34 7.74 15.11 19.39
C ILE A 34 7.15 14.83 18.02
N GLU A 35 7.71 15.45 16.99
CA GLU A 35 7.37 15.26 15.60
C GLU A 35 8.54 14.72 14.78
N LYS A 36 8.29 14.31 13.55
CA LYS A 36 9.32 13.96 12.57
C LYS A 36 9.46 15.03 11.51
N LYS A 37 10.70 15.29 11.08
CA LYS A 37 11.00 16.23 9.99
C LYS A 37 10.60 15.70 8.62
N SER A 38 10.48 14.39 8.47
CA SER A 38 10.19 13.69 7.23
C SER A 38 9.48 12.37 7.51
N ASN A 39 8.98 11.72 6.48
CA ASN A 39 8.30 10.43 6.59
C ASN A 39 8.75 9.49 5.46
N HIS A 40 10.06 9.29 5.34
CA HIS A 40 10.67 8.39 4.37
C HIS A 40 10.26 6.94 4.61
N ALA A 41 10.12 6.55 5.89
CA ALA A 41 9.66 5.22 6.28
C ALA A 41 8.17 4.96 5.99
N GLY A 42 7.39 6.01 5.65
CA GLY A 42 5.97 5.88 5.34
C GLY A 42 5.10 5.46 6.52
N GLY A 43 5.42 5.95 7.73
CA GLY A 43 4.64 5.71 8.96
C GLY A 43 4.85 4.35 9.59
N MET A 44 5.79 3.55 9.08
CA MET A 44 6.08 2.21 9.59
C MET A 44 7.58 2.01 9.80
N LEU A 45 7.96 1.66 11.03
CA LEU A 45 9.34 1.40 11.41
C LEU A 45 9.40 0.13 12.27
N GLY A 46 10.32 -0.77 11.94
CA GLY A 46 10.46 -2.03 12.69
C GLY A 46 9.22 -2.93 12.65
N GLY A 47 8.36 -2.79 11.63
CA GLY A 47 7.12 -3.58 11.50
C GLY A 47 5.93 -3.07 12.32
N ILE A 48 6.04 -1.89 12.92
CA ILE A 48 4.95 -1.23 13.65
C ILE A 48 4.71 0.19 13.11
N SER A 49 3.51 0.71 13.28
CA SER A 49 3.21 2.12 13.03
C SER A 49 3.87 3.00 14.08
N ASP A 50 4.38 4.15 13.67
CA ASP A 50 5.13 5.08 14.52
C ASP A 50 4.38 6.38 14.83
N GLY A 51 3.12 6.47 14.41
CA GLY A 51 2.27 7.64 14.62
C GLY A 51 2.26 8.63 13.45
N SER A 52 3.15 8.48 12.49
CA SER A 52 3.11 9.26 11.24
C SER A 52 2.07 8.69 10.27
N ASP A 53 1.72 9.46 9.24
CA ASP A 53 0.84 9.00 8.18
C ASP A 53 1.39 7.75 7.49
N ILE A 54 0.54 6.77 7.27
CA ILE A 54 0.92 5.57 6.51
C ILE A 54 0.85 5.89 5.02
N LEU A 55 2.02 6.01 4.40
CA LEU A 55 2.17 6.26 2.97
C LEU A 55 2.42 4.97 2.23
N LEU A 56 1.50 4.61 1.33
CA LEU A 56 1.57 3.40 0.54
C LEU A 56 1.33 3.71 -0.93
N ARG A 57 2.14 3.11 -1.80
CA ARG A 57 1.93 3.12 -3.25
C ARG A 57 1.75 1.70 -3.77
N ALA A 58 0.74 1.48 -4.59
CA ALA A 58 0.47 0.20 -5.23
C ALA A 58 0.62 0.32 -6.74
N ALA A 59 1.46 -0.53 -7.32
CA ALA A 59 1.62 -0.63 -8.76
C ALA A 59 0.50 -1.51 -9.34
N VAL A 60 -0.29 -0.96 -10.23
CA VAL A 60 -1.41 -1.66 -10.86
C VAL A 60 -1.10 -1.89 -12.33
N LYS A 61 -1.25 -3.15 -12.78
CA LYS A 61 -1.08 -3.52 -14.18
C LYS A 61 -2.09 -2.77 -15.05
N ALA A 62 -1.62 -2.23 -16.18
CA ALA A 62 -2.51 -1.67 -17.20
C ALA A 62 -3.49 -2.71 -17.73
N THR A 63 -4.65 -2.26 -18.19
CA THR A 63 -5.69 -3.11 -18.78
C THR A 63 -5.14 -3.82 -20.02
N PRO A 64 -5.17 -5.18 -20.08
CA PRO A 64 -4.57 -5.93 -21.18
C PRO A 64 -5.46 -5.96 -22.43
N SER A 65 -6.77 -5.73 -22.28
CA SER A 65 -7.70 -5.66 -23.42
C SER A 65 -7.66 -4.27 -24.04
N ILE A 66 -6.98 -4.16 -25.17
CA ILE A 66 -6.82 -2.91 -25.92
C ILE A 66 -7.26 -3.10 -27.36
N GLY A 67 -7.68 -2.01 -28.02
CA GLY A 67 -8.12 -2.01 -29.42
C GLY A 67 -7.00 -2.04 -30.45
N SER A 68 -5.75 -2.29 -30.02
CA SER A 68 -4.62 -2.46 -30.93
C SER A 68 -4.40 -3.95 -31.25
N PRO A 69 -3.98 -4.28 -32.49
CA PRO A 69 -3.60 -5.64 -32.86
C PRO A 69 -2.51 -6.19 -31.92
N GLN A 70 -2.69 -7.41 -31.45
CA GLN A 70 -1.78 -8.11 -30.55
C GLN A 70 -1.46 -9.49 -31.08
N GLU A 71 -0.18 -9.82 -31.14
CA GLU A 71 0.27 -11.15 -31.52
C GLU A 71 0.06 -12.14 -30.38
N THR A 72 -0.47 -13.31 -30.69
CA THR A 72 -0.74 -14.39 -29.75
C THR A 72 -0.74 -15.73 -30.49
N VAL A 73 -1.19 -16.78 -29.81
CA VAL A 73 -1.39 -18.12 -30.43
C VAL A 73 -2.81 -18.60 -30.19
N ASN A 74 -3.34 -19.36 -31.15
CA ASN A 74 -4.61 -20.04 -30.97
C ASN A 74 -4.45 -21.30 -30.08
N LYS A 75 -5.57 -22.02 -29.84
CA LYS A 75 -5.57 -23.24 -29.02
C LYS A 75 -4.69 -24.38 -29.56
N ASN A 76 -4.31 -24.32 -30.84
CA ASN A 76 -3.43 -25.31 -31.49
C ASN A 76 -1.97 -24.90 -31.43
N GLY A 77 -1.63 -23.72 -30.87
CA GLY A 77 -0.28 -23.19 -30.81
C GLY A 77 0.17 -22.45 -32.08
N GLU A 78 -0.73 -22.16 -33.01
CA GLU A 78 -0.42 -21.43 -34.24
C GLU A 78 -0.45 -19.91 -33.99
N PRO A 79 0.52 -19.14 -34.52
CA PRO A 79 0.53 -17.70 -34.40
C PRO A 79 -0.73 -17.05 -35.02
N VAL A 80 -1.34 -16.13 -34.26
CA VAL A 80 -2.50 -15.35 -34.72
C VAL A 80 -2.39 -13.92 -34.17
N THR A 81 -3.01 -12.99 -34.89
CA THR A 81 -3.18 -11.63 -34.40
C THR A 81 -4.62 -11.44 -33.96
N ILE A 82 -4.83 -10.93 -32.77
CA ILE A 82 -6.13 -10.57 -32.24
C ILE A 82 -6.25 -9.07 -32.05
N GLU A 83 -7.44 -8.56 -32.24
CA GLU A 83 -7.83 -7.20 -31.90
C GLU A 83 -9.13 -7.29 -31.10
N VAL A 84 -9.11 -6.77 -29.88
CA VAL A 84 -10.30 -6.81 -29.01
C VAL A 84 -11.19 -5.62 -29.38
N GLN A 85 -12.33 -5.91 -30.03
CA GLN A 85 -13.30 -4.90 -30.41
C GLN A 85 -14.17 -4.49 -29.23
N GLY A 86 -14.55 -3.22 -29.16
CA GLY A 86 -15.50 -2.70 -28.20
C GLY A 86 -14.96 -1.55 -27.36
N ARG A 87 -15.73 -1.19 -26.33
CA ARG A 87 -15.33 -0.16 -25.36
C ARG A 87 -14.33 -0.73 -24.37
N HIS A 88 -13.19 -0.07 -24.24
CA HIS A 88 -12.17 -0.39 -23.24
C HIS A 88 -12.15 0.66 -22.14
N ASP A 89 -12.07 0.24 -20.89
CA ASP A 89 -11.77 1.14 -19.79
C ASP A 89 -10.28 1.50 -19.85
N PRO A 90 -9.93 2.80 -19.93
CA PRO A 90 -8.53 3.22 -20.07
C PRO A 90 -7.67 2.85 -18.85
N THR A 91 -8.28 2.79 -17.68
CA THR A 91 -7.61 2.44 -16.42
C THR A 91 -8.62 2.05 -15.35
N ILE A 92 -8.18 1.19 -14.43
CA ILE A 92 -8.95 0.84 -13.22
C ILE A 92 -8.54 1.67 -11.99
N MET A 93 -7.53 2.54 -12.13
CA MET A 93 -6.89 3.25 -11.02
C MET A 93 -7.86 3.99 -10.09
N PRO A 94 -8.85 4.77 -10.56
CA PRO A 94 -9.76 5.48 -9.67
C PRO A 94 -10.58 4.54 -8.76
N ARG A 95 -10.90 3.34 -9.26
CA ARG A 95 -11.61 2.32 -8.48
C ARG A 95 -10.65 1.53 -7.58
N ALA A 96 -9.45 1.24 -8.08
CA ALA A 96 -8.43 0.49 -7.35
C ALA A 96 -7.94 1.26 -6.11
N ALA A 97 -7.82 2.57 -6.16
CA ALA A 97 -7.38 3.40 -5.04
C ALA A 97 -8.26 3.19 -3.80
N VAL A 98 -9.57 3.30 -3.95
CA VAL A 98 -10.53 3.09 -2.85
C VAL A 98 -10.46 1.67 -2.29
N VAL A 99 -10.26 0.67 -3.15
CA VAL A 99 -10.11 -0.73 -2.72
C VAL A 99 -8.82 -0.93 -1.92
N VAL A 100 -7.71 -0.35 -2.37
CA VAL A 100 -6.43 -0.43 -1.65
C VAL A 100 -6.54 0.23 -0.28
N GLU A 101 -7.07 1.45 -0.22
CA GLU A 101 -7.29 2.18 1.03
C GLU A 101 -8.18 1.39 2.00
N SER A 102 -9.30 0.86 1.52
CA SER A 102 -10.22 0.05 2.34
C SER A 102 -9.55 -1.20 2.90
N MET A 103 -8.72 -1.87 2.11
CA MET A 103 -7.99 -3.06 2.58
C MET A 103 -6.92 -2.73 3.62
N VAL A 104 -6.22 -1.60 3.46
CA VAL A 104 -5.30 -1.10 4.49
C VAL A 104 -6.04 -0.80 5.78
N ASN A 105 -7.17 -0.10 5.71
CA ASN A 105 -7.99 0.22 6.88
C ASN A 105 -8.52 -1.02 7.60
N LEU A 106 -8.91 -2.07 6.87
CA LEU A 106 -9.32 -3.35 7.47
C LEU A 106 -8.18 -4.00 8.25
N VAL A 107 -6.97 -4.01 7.69
CA VAL A 107 -5.79 -4.56 8.38
C VAL A 107 -5.45 -3.73 9.62
N LEU A 108 -5.48 -2.40 9.52
CA LEU A 108 -5.21 -1.52 10.65
C LEU A 108 -6.25 -1.69 11.76
N ALA A 109 -7.53 -1.85 11.41
CA ALA A 109 -8.58 -2.12 12.38
C ALA A 109 -8.36 -3.45 13.12
N ASP A 110 -8.00 -4.53 12.40
CA ASP A 110 -7.66 -5.82 13.01
C ASP A 110 -6.47 -5.68 13.97
N LEU A 111 -5.39 -5.03 13.52
CA LEU A 111 -4.20 -4.82 14.35
C LEU A 111 -4.49 -3.96 15.58
N LEU A 112 -5.32 -2.93 15.44
CA LEU A 112 -5.74 -2.08 16.57
C LEU A 112 -6.54 -2.88 17.61
N LEU A 113 -7.51 -3.68 17.15
CA LEU A 113 -8.30 -4.54 18.03
C LEU A 113 -7.41 -5.57 18.75
N ARG A 114 -6.49 -6.21 18.06
CA ARG A 114 -5.53 -7.15 18.66
C ARG A 114 -4.63 -6.45 19.66
N ASN A 115 -4.14 -5.26 19.35
CA ASN A 115 -3.30 -4.48 20.26
C ASN A 115 -4.07 -4.03 21.51
N SER A 116 -5.38 -3.78 21.41
CA SER A 116 -6.22 -3.33 22.54
C SER A 116 -6.31 -4.38 23.67
N VAL A 117 -6.03 -5.64 23.36
CA VAL A 117 -6.06 -6.75 24.32
C VAL A 117 -4.70 -7.45 24.47
N SER A 118 -3.63 -6.84 23.97
CA SER A 118 -2.29 -7.46 23.91
C SER A 118 -1.58 -7.60 25.26
N THR A 119 -2.04 -6.89 26.31
CA THR A 119 -1.52 -7.00 27.68
C THR A 119 -2.67 -7.18 28.66
N VAL A 120 -2.37 -7.74 29.85
CA VAL A 120 -3.36 -7.93 30.93
C VAL A 120 -4.00 -6.58 31.33
N GLU A 121 -3.20 -5.50 31.36
CA GLU A 121 -3.69 -4.16 31.69
C GLU A 121 -4.66 -3.64 30.63
N LYS A 122 -4.32 -3.77 29.34
CA LYS A 122 -5.21 -3.40 28.23
C LYS A 122 -6.48 -4.23 28.25
N LEU A 123 -6.37 -5.54 28.53
CA LEU A 123 -7.52 -6.42 28.62
C LEU A 123 -8.45 -6.00 29.77
N LYS A 124 -7.90 -5.66 30.95
CA LYS A 124 -8.68 -5.16 32.09
C LYS A 124 -9.42 -3.86 31.72
N ARG A 125 -8.74 -2.91 31.07
CA ARG A 125 -9.37 -1.66 30.59
C ARG A 125 -10.51 -1.92 29.61
N ALA A 126 -10.27 -2.79 28.63
CA ALA A 126 -11.30 -3.18 27.65
C ALA A 126 -12.51 -3.86 28.30
N ALA A 127 -12.31 -4.61 29.41
CA ALA A 127 -13.35 -5.26 30.20
C ALA A 127 -14.01 -4.33 31.25
N GLY A 128 -13.68 -3.03 31.28
CA GLY A 128 -14.21 -2.09 32.29
C GLY A 128 -13.74 -2.37 33.72
N ARG A 129 -12.61 -3.07 33.87
CA ARG A 129 -12.03 -3.41 35.20
C ARG A 129 -10.79 -2.54 35.42
N ASN A 130 -10.82 -1.71 36.46
CA ASN A 130 -9.65 -0.96 36.97
C ASN A 130 -8.73 -1.87 37.80
#